data_0ef0250a5938b6de758861edeec626ed
#
_entry.id   0ef0250a5938b6de758861edeec626ed
#
_cell.length_a   1.000
_cell.length_b   1.000
_cell.length_c   1.000
_cell.angle_alpha   90.00
_cell.angle_beta   90.00
_cell.angle_gamma   90.00
#
_symmetry.space_group_name_H-M   'P 1'
#
loop_
_entity.id
_entity.type
_entity.pdbx_description
1 polymer ?
#
loop_
_entity_poly.entity_id
_entity_poly.type
_entity_poly.pdbx_seq_one_letter_code
_entity_poly.pdbx_strand_id
1 'polypeptide(L)'
;ISACLVGSEMCIRDRHKAAGDFAQAYVIAHEVAHHVQNLTGYSDRVNEVRAQGDEIMSNQMSVRLELQADYLAGVWAHFADKDYNILEAGDIEEGINAANRIGDDTLQKESQGYVRPERFTHGTSAQRAYWFKKGLKTGSFEDCDELFRVAYEKLSR
;
A
#
# COMPACT_ATOMS: atom_id res chain seq x y z
N ILE A 1 12.08 -21.13 -2.36
CA ILE A 1 11.54 -20.08 -1.46
C ILE A 1 12.67 -19.16 -0.98
N SER A 2 13.84 -19.71 -0.56
CA SER A 2 14.97 -18.95 -0.01
C SER A 2 15.61 -17.98 -1.02
N ALA A 3 15.74 -18.34 -2.29
CA ALA A 3 16.36 -17.50 -3.33
C ALA A 3 15.50 -16.29 -3.72
N CYS A 4 14.17 -16.39 -3.57
CA CYS A 4 13.24 -15.28 -3.85
C CYS A 4 13.29 -14.20 -2.78
N LEU A 5 13.52 -14.58 -1.51
CA LEU A 5 13.62 -13.62 -0.39
C LEU A 5 14.92 -12.80 -0.45
N VAL A 6 16.06 -13.43 -0.73
CA VAL A 6 17.36 -12.73 -0.85
C VAL A 6 17.36 -11.74 -2.03
N GLY A 7 16.72 -12.10 -3.16
CA GLY A 7 16.55 -11.20 -4.30
C GLY A 7 15.61 -10.03 -4.00
N SER A 8 14.59 -10.23 -3.16
CA SER A 8 13.65 -9.18 -2.76
C SER A 8 14.27 -8.19 -1.79
N GLU A 9 15.08 -8.61 -0.83
CA GLU A 9 15.75 -7.71 0.11
C GLU A 9 16.68 -6.72 -0.62
N MET A 10 17.49 -7.19 -1.57
CA MET A 10 18.36 -6.33 -2.36
C MET A 10 17.56 -5.40 -3.29
N CYS A 11 16.45 -5.88 -3.86
CA CYS A 11 15.56 -5.09 -4.70
C CYS A 11 14.80 -4.02 -3.92
N ILE A 12 14.39 -4.32 -2.68
CA ILE A 12 13.71 -3.38 -1.77
C ILE A 12 14.66 -2.27 -1.32
N ARG A 13 15.88 -2.61 -0.88
CA ARG A 13 16.88 -1.62 -0.46
C ARG A 13 17.31 -0.69 -1.59
N ASP A 14 17.64 -1.24 -2.75
CA ASP A 14 18.20 -0.46 -3.85
C ASP A 14 17.15 0.31 -4.64
N ARG A 15 15.97 -0.29 -4.83
CA ARG A 15 14.90 0.33 -5.63
C ARG A 15 14.12 1.37 -4.87
N HIS A 16 13.88 1.17 -3.57
CA HIS A 16 13.05 2.05 -2.75
C HIS A 16 13.85 2.88 -1.75
N LYS A 17 15.17 2.74 -1.70
CA LYS A 17 16.05 3.41 -0.72
C LYS A 17 15.52 3.27 0.72
N ALA A 18 14.82 2.16 0.99
CA ALA A 18 14.27 1.87 2.30
C ALA A 18 15.43 1.47 3.23
N ALA A 19 15.77 2.34 4.17
CA ALA A 19 16.96 2.21 4.99
C ALA A 19 16.73 1.43 6.30
N GLY A 20 15.48 1.07 6.63
CA GLY A 20 15.13 0.43 7.90
C GLY A 20 14.63 -1.00 7.73
N ASP A 21 14.70 -1.78 8.81
CA ASP A 21 14.16 -3.14 8.85
C ASP A 21 12.63 -3.15 8.84
N PHE A 22 11.98 -2.17 9.49
CA PHE A 22 10.54 -2.03 9.44
C PHE A 22 10.04 -1.62 8.06
N ALA A 23 10.78 -0.82 7.29
CA ALA A 23 10.46 -0.53 5.90
C ALA A 23 10.39 -1.80 5.04
N GLN A 24 11.30 -2.77 5.28
CA GLN A 24 11.27 -4.05 4.60
C GLN A 24 10.06 -4.89 5.04
N ALA A 25 9.78 -4.93 6.34
CA ALA A 25 8.62 -5.61 6.90
C ALA A 25 7.30 -5.05 6.34
N TYR A 26 7.18 -3.71 6.23
CA TYR A 26 6.04 -3.06 5.59
C TYR A 26 5.84 -3.52 4.15
N VAL A 27 6.89 -3.54 3.33
CA VAL A 27 6.77 -3.98 1.92
C VAL A 27 6.33 -5.43 1.84
N ILE A 28 6.89 -6.31 2.68
CA ILE A 28 6.49 -7.73 2.72
C ILE A 28 5.02 -7.86 3.13
N ALA A 29 4.58 -7.13 4.16
CA ALA A 29 3.19 -7.14 4.59
C ALA A 29 2.23 -6.62 3.51
N HIS A 30 2.64 -5.60 2.77
CA HIS A 30 1.90 -5.07 1.62
C HIS A 30 1.75 -6.12 0.50
N GLU A 31 2.80 -6.84 0.14
CA GLU A 31 2.74 -7.92 -0.85
C GLU A 31 1.87 -9.10 -0.37
N VAL A 32 1.95 -9.44 0.91
CA VAL A 32 1.06 -10.44 1.51
C VAL A 32 -0.39 -9.98 1.46
N ALA A 33 -0.66 -8.68 1.67
CA ALA A 33 -2.00 -8.11 1.56
C ALA A 33 -2.58 -8.28 0.15
N HIS A 34 -1.79 -8.14 -0.92
CA HIS A 34 -2.24 -8.47 -2.28
C HIS A 34 -2.64 -9.93 -2.44
N HIS A 35 -1.94 -10.85 -1.78
CA HIS A 35 -2.36 -12.25 -1.76
C HIS A 35 -3.70 -12.44 -1.03
N VAL A 36 -3.90 -11.77 0.10
CA VAL A 36 -5.19 -11.76 0.82
C VAL A 36 -6.31 -11.21 -0.07
N GLN A 37 -6.08 -10.14 -0.81
CA GLN A 37 -7.04 -9.56 -1.77
C GLN A 37 -7.45 -10.55 -2.86
N ASN A 38 -6.53 -11.35 -3.35
CA ASN A 38 -6.84 -12.42 -4.30
C ASN A 38 -7.75 -13.49 -3.66
N LEU A 39 -7.45 -13.91 -2.44
CA LEU A 39 -8.24 -14.93 -1.74
C LEU A 39 -9.65 -14.44 -1.34
N THR A 40 -9.81 -13.15 -1.12
CA THR A 40 -11.07 -12.53 -0.68
C THR A 40 -11.90 -11.92 -1.82
N GLY A 41 -11.43 -12.03 -3.08
CA GLY A 41 -12.15 -11.58 -4.28
C GLY A 41 -12.05 -10.09 -4.60
N TYR A 42 -11.27 -9.30 -3.86
CA TYR A 42 -11.08 -7.88 -4.19
C TYR A 42 -10.38 -7.68 -5.53
N SER A 43 -9.38 -8.50 -5.83
CA SER A 43 -8.67 -8.46 -7.12
C SER A 43 -9.61 -8.78 -8.29
N ASP A 44 -10.55 -9.69 -8.13
CA ASP A 44 -11.53 -10.03 -9.16
C ASP A 44 -12.44 -8.85 -9.48
N ARG A 45 -12.92 -8.12 -8.45
CA ARG A 45 -13.72 -6.89 -8.63
C ARG A 45 -12.98 -5.83 -9.44
N VAL A 46 -11.68 -5.65 -9.21
CA VAL A 46 -10.85 -4.72 -9.97
C VAL A 46 -10.69 -5.19 -11.41
N ASN A 47 -10.47 -6.48 -11.64
CA ASN A 47 -10.32 -7.07 -12.97
C ASN A 47 -11.62 -6.98 -13.79
N GLU A 48 -12.79 -7.13 -13.16
CA GLU A 48 -14.09 -6.92 -13.80
C GLU A 48 -14.24 -5.49 -14.33
N VAL A 49 -13.84 -4.48 -13.54
CA VAL A 49 -13.88 -3.08 -13.98
C VAL A 49 -12.88 -2.83 -15.11
N ARG A 50 -11.68 -3.39 -15.02
CA ARG A 50 -10.66 -3.29 -16.10
C ARG A 50 -11.17 -3.88 -17.42
N ALA A 51 -11.92 -4.97 -17.36
CA ALA A 51 -12.50 -5.61 -18.55
C ALA A 51 -13.56 -4.74 -19.26
N GLN A 52 -14.13 -3.73 -18.59
CA GLN A 52 -15.09 -2.79 -19.19
C GLN A 52 -14.42 -1.72 -20.06
N GLY A 53 -13.09 -1.55 -19.98
CA GLY A 53 -12.31 -0.69 -20.87
C GLY A 53 -12.29 0.80 -20.52
N ASP A 54 -12.85 1.21 -19.36
CA ASP A 54 -12.72 2.57 -18.85
C ASP A 54 -11.38 2.70 -18.10
N GLU A 55 -10.42 3.40 -18.70
CA GLU A 55 -9.07 3.58 -18.16
C GLU A 55 -9.08 4.36 -16.84
N ILE A 56 -9.88 5.41 -16.73
CA ILE A 56 -9.95 6.23 -15.50
C ILE A 56 -10.52 5.40 -14.36
N MET A 57 -11.63 4.72 -14.59
CA MET A 57 -12.24 3.86 -13.58
C MET A 57 -11.30 2.71 -13.20
N SER A 58 -10.60 2.12 -14.16
CA SER A 58 -9.62 1.06 -13.93
C SER A 58 -8.46 1.52 -13.05
N ASN A 59 -7.94 2.74 -13.30
CA ASN A 59 -6.88 3.34 -12.50
C ASN A 59 -7.37 3.64 -11.07
N GLN A 60 -8.56 4.20 -10.92
CA GLN A 60 -9.16 4.46 -9.60
C GLN A 60 -9.37 3.17 -8.79
N MET A 61 -9.80 2.09 -9.44
CA MET A 61 -9.95 0.79 -8.78
C MET A 61 -8.60 0.19 -8.40
N SER A 62 -7.56 0.39 -9.22
CA SER A 62 -6.19 -0.01 -8.88
C SER A 62 -5.69 0.73 -7.65
N VAL A 63 -5.87 2.06 -7.59
CA VAL A 63 -5.52 2.86 -6.40
C VAL A 63 -6.22 2.34 -5.15
N ARG A 64 -7.52 2.00 -5.23
CA ARG A 64 -8.24 1.43 -4.08
C ARG A 64 -7.63 0.13 -3.58
N LEU A 65 -7.21 -0.74 -4.51
CA LEU A 65 -6.58 -2.02 -4.19
C LEU A 65 -5.23 -1.79 -3.48
N GLU A 66 -4.42 -0.87 -3.97
CA GLU A 66 -3.13 -0.52 -3.37
C GLU A 66 -3.29 0.09 -1.97
N LEU A 67 -4.22 1.04 -1.81
CA LEU A 67 -4.50 1.65 -0.51
C LEU A 67 -5.07 0.64 0.51
N GLN A 68 -5.81 -0.37 0.03
CA GLN A 68 -6.26 -1.47 0.88
C GLN A 68 -5.09 -2.36 1.30
N ALA A 69 -4.11 -2.60 0.41
CA ALA A 69 -2.91 -3.33 0.77
C ALA A 69 -2.09 -2.58 1.84
N ASP A 70 -1.96 -1.26 1.73
CA ASP A 70 -1.34 -0.43 2.76
C ASP A 70 -2.12 -0.48 4.09
N TYR A 71 -3.45 -0.42 4.04
CA TYR A 71 -4.29 -0.56 5.22
C TYR A 71 -4.07 -1.92 5.92
N LEU A 72 -4.09 -3.00 5.16
CA LEU A 72 -3.88 -4.36 5.69
C LEU A 72 -2.46 -4.56 6.23
N ALA A 73 -1.44 -3.96 5.61
CA ALA A 73 -0.09 -3.91 6.17
C ALA A 73 -0.06 -3.19 7.53
N GLY A 74 -0.85 -2.12 7.67
CA GLY A 74 -1.05 -1.44 8.95
C GLY A 74 -1.75 -2.32 10.00
N VAL A 75 -2.80 -3.05 9.60
CA VAL A 75 -3.48 -4.03 10.47
C VAL A 75 -2.51 -5.11 10.94
N TRP A 76 -1.67 -5.64 10.04
CA TRP A 76 -0.63 -6.58 10.41
C TRP A 76 0.32 -5.99 11.47
N ALA A 77 0.81 -4.78 11.26
CA ALA A 77 1.71 -4.10 12.19
C ALA A 77 1.06 -3.89 13.57
N HIS A 78 -0.26 -3.58 13.62
CA HIS A 78 -1.02 -3.48 14.86
C HIS A 78 -0.94 -4.76 15.70
N PHE A 79 -1.21 -5.92 15.07
CA PHE A 79 -1.20 -7.19 15.79
C PHE A 79 0.23 -7.67 16.08
N ALA A 80 1.16 -7.45 15.19
CA ALA A 80 2.56 -7.78 15.40
C ALA A 80 3.14 -7.02 16.61
N ASP A 81 2.80 -5.74 16.76
CA ASP A 81 3.19 -4.98 17.94
C ASP A 81 2.45 -5.44 19.20
N LYS A 82 1.14 -5.60 19.13
CA LYS A 82 0.31 -6.02 20.25
C LYS A 82 0.74 -7.37 20.84
N ASP A 83 1.08 -8.33 19.96
CA ASP A 83 1.34 -9.71 20.37
C ASP A 83 2.81 -9.96 20.70
N TYR A 84 3.73 -9.22 20.05
CA TYR A 84 5.18 -9.47 20.12
C TYR A 84 6.00 -8.25 20.53
N ASN A 85 5.38 -7.07 20.64
CA ASN A 85 6.04 -5.79 21.00
C ASN A 85 7.27 -5.53 20.13
N ILE A 86 7.08 -5.64 18.81
CA ILE A 86 8.17 -5.56 17.83
C ILE A 86 8.45 -4.16 17.31
N LEU A 87 7.54 -3.19 17.53
CA LEU A 87 7.74 -1.83 17.05
C LEU A 87 8.68 -1.05 17.96
N GLU A 88 9.71 -0.50 17.35
CA GLU A 88 10.67 0.40 17.99
C GLU A 88 10.38 1.87 17.65
N ALA A 89 11.05 2.78 18.36
CA ALA A 89 10.92 4.20 18.07
C ALA A 89 11.51 4.52 16.69
N GLY A 90 10.67 5.04 15.78
CA GLY A 90 11.05 5.36 14.41
C GLY A 90 10.49 4.42 13.34
N ASP A 91 10.05 3.21 13.71
CA ASP A 91 9.57 2.19 12.76
C ASP A 91 8.34 2.66 11.97
N ILE A 92 7.41 3.31 12.65
CA ILE A 92 6.21 3.85 12.00
C ILE A 92 6.60 4.88 10.94
N GLU A 93 7.56 5.75 11.26
CA GLU A 93 8.11 6.73 10.33
C GLU A 93 8.83 6.06 9.16
N GLU A 94 9.52 4.95 9.38
CA GLU A 94 10.16 4.17 8.32
C GLU A 94 9.12 3.58 7.36
N GLY A 95 8.07 2.94 7.88
CA GLY A 95 6.95 2.42 7.07
C GLY A 95 6.26 3.52 6.27
N ILE A 96 6.01 4.68 6.89
CA ILE A 96 5.43 5.85 6.21
C ILE A 96 6.35 6.37 5.11
N ASN A 97 7.66 6.46 5.37
CA ASN A 97 8.65 6.90 4.39
C ASN A 97 8.74 5.92 3.22
N ALA A 98 8.65 4.62 3.48
CA ALA A 98 8.57 3.61 2.43
C ALA A 98 7.31 3.80 1.56
N ALA A 99 6.13 3.95 2.18
CA ALA A 99 4.87 4.24 1.48
C ALA A 99 4.95 5.53 0.64
N ASN A 100 5.54 6.61 1.20
CA ASN A 100 5.69 7.89 0.52
C ASN A 100 6.58 7.81 -0.74
N ARG A 101 7.63 6.98 -0.71
CA ARG A 101 8.57 6.85 -1.85
C ARG A 101 7.99 6.12 -3.04
N ILE A 102 7.00 5.29 -2.83
CA ILE A 102 6.33 4.50 -3.88
C ILE A 102 4.96 5.07 -4.28
N GLY A 103 4.60 6.25 -3.80
CA GLY A 103 3.43 6.99 -4.27
C GLY A 103 3.62 7.51 -5.69
N ASP A 104 2.57 7.46 -6.51
CA ASP A 104 2.61 7.87 -7.92
C ASP A 104 3.00 9.34 -8.09
N ASP A 105 2.61 10.21 -7.17
CA ASP A 105 2.96 11.63 -7.17
C ASP A 105 4.48 11.85 -7.04
N THR A 106 5.13 11.10 -6.14
CA THR A 106 6.58 11.12 -5.97
C THR A 106 7.29 10.56 -7.20
N LEU A 107 6.89 9.37 -7.66
CA LEU A 107 7.52 8.69 -8.79
C LEU A 107 7.38 9.49 -10.10
N GLN A 108 6.20 10.07 -10.36
CA GLN A 108 5.98 10.89 -11.55
C GLN A 108 6.76 12.20 -11.49
N LYS A 109 6.81 12.86 -10.33
CA LYS A 109 7.58 14.08 -10.17
C LYS A 109 9.08 13.85 -10.36
N GLU A 110 9.62 12.76 -9.83
CA GLU A 110 11.03 12.40 -10.01
C GLU A 110 11.38 12.03 -11.45
N SER A 111 10.48 11.31 -12.14
CA SER A 111 10.77 10.78 -13.51
C SER A 111 10.49 11.77 -14.63
N GLN A 112 9.46 12.61 -14.51
CA GLN A 112 8.99 13.49 -15.60
C GLN A 112 8.77 14.95 -15.19
N GLY A 113 8.99 15.30 -13.92
CA GLY A 113 8.92 16.66 -13.41
C GLY A 113 7.51 17.22 -13.17
N TYR A 114 6.46 16.49 -13.50
CA TYR A 114 5.06 16.87 -13.29
C TYR A 114 4.20 15.66 -12.91
N VAL A 115 3.02 15.93 -12.33
CA VAL A 115 2.10 14.92 -11.80
C VAL A 115 0.82 14.89 -12.64
N ARG A 116 0.35 13.67 -12.94
CA ARG A 116 -0.93 13.40 -13.63
C ARG A 116 -1.79 12.47 -12.77
N PRO A 117 -2.68 13.03 -11.93
CA PRO A 117 -3.50 12.24 -11.01
C PRO A 117 -4.40 11.20 -11.70
N GLU A 118 -4.85 11.48 -12.92
CA GLU A 118 -5.67 10.56 -13.72
C GLU A 118 -4.94 9.28 -14.16
N ARG A 119 -3.60 9.28 -14.07
CA ARG A 119 -2.74 8.14 -14.37
C ARG A 119 -2.22 7.41 -13.15
N PHE A 120 -2.72 7.74 -11.97
CA PHE A 120 -2.33 7.05 -10.76
C PHE A 120 -2.89 5.63 -10.75
N THR A 121 -2.04 4.69 -10.41
CA THR A 121 -2.38 3.28 -10.22
C THR A 121 -2.06 2.78 -8.81
N HIS A 122 -1.22 3.52 -8.05
CA HIS A 122 -0.83 3.19 -6.67
C HIS A 122 -1.33 4.22 -5.65
N GLY A 123 -1.82 5.37 -6.10
CA GLY A 123 -2.25 6.47 -5.25
C GLY A 123 -1.11 7.43 -4.86
N THR A 124 -1.46 8.51 -4.16
CA THR A 124 -0.49 9.48 -3.68
C THR A 124 0.24 8.99 -2.45
N SER A 125 1.45 9.50 -2.23
CA SER A 125 2.22 9.27 -1.01
C SER A 125 1.41 9.54 0.27
N ALA A 126 0.65 10.64 0.27
CA ALA A 126 -0.20 11.01 1.42
C ALA A 126 -1.35 10.02 1.66
N GLN A 127 -2.00 9.53 0.59
CA GLN A 127 -3.05 8.51 0.69
C GLN A 127 -2.48 7.22 1.27
N ARG A 128 -1.36 6.72 0.73
CA ARG A 128 -0.71 5.51 1.18
C ARG A 128 -0.34 5.56 2.67
N ALA A 129 0.31 6.64 3.10
CA ALA A 129 0.66 6.87 4.50
C ALA A 129 -0.59 6.94 5.40
N TYR A 130 -1.66 7.60 4.94
CA TYR A 130 -2.90 7.71 5.71
C TYR A 130 -3.53 6.33 5.95
N TRP A 131 -3.68 5.52 4.90
CA TRP A 131 -4.35 4.23 5.01
C TRP A 131 -3.52 3.21 5.81
N PHE A 132 -2.20 3.21 5.68
CA PHE A 132 -1.31 2.44 6.55
C PHE A 132 -1.51 2.82 8.03
N LYS A 133 -1.44 4.12 8.37
CA LYS A 133 -1.66 4.60 9.74
C LYS A 133 -3.06 4.24 10.28
N LYS A 134 -4.08 4.31 9.43
CA LYS A 134 -5.44 3.94 9.80
C LYS A 134 -5.53 2.46 10.16
N GLY A 135 -4.96 1.57 9.36
CA GLY A 135 -4.88 0.14 9.65
C GLY A 135 -4.13 -0.15 10.96
N LEU A 136 -2.97 0.49 11.15
CA LEU A 136 -2.18 0.38 12.36
C LEU A 136 -2.96 0.83 13.61
N LYS A 137 -3.74 1.89 13.51
CA LYS A 137 -4.53 2.42 14.62
C LYS A 137 -5.74 1.55 14.96
N THR A 138 -6.44 1.03 13.95
CA THR A 138 -7.72 0.33 14.15
C THR A 138 -7.54 -1.16 14.42
N GLY A 139 -6.58 -1.81 13.77
CA GLY A 139 -6.42 -3.26 13.80
C GLY A 139 -7.65 -4.02 13.26
N SER A 140 -8.58 -3.35 12.55
CA SER A 140 -9.83 -3.93 12.09
C SER A 140 -9.71 -4.41 10.65
N PHE A 141 -9.86 -5.72 10.44
CA PHE A 141 -9.91 -6.26 9.08
C PHE A 141 -11.18 -5.83 8.34
N GLU A 142 -12.31 -5.71 9.02
CA GLU A 142 -13.61 -5.38 8.41
C GLU A 142 -13.64 -3.98 7.80
N ASP A 143 -12.90 -3.02 8.36
CA ASP A 143 -12.87 -1.63 7.90
C ASP A 143 -12.15 -1.48 6.54
N CYS A 144 -11.43 -2.50 6.06
CA CYS A 144 -10.78 -2.45 4.75
C CYS A 144 -11.76 -2.29 3.57
N ASP A 145 -13.03 -2.67 3.77
CA ASP A 145 -14.12 -2.49 2.80
C ASP A 145 -14.49 -1.00 2.56
N GLU A 146 -14.18 -0.12 3.51
CA GLU A 146 -14.47 1.32 3.37
C GLU A 146 -13.87 1.89 2.08
N LEU A 147 -12.68 1.44 1.72
CA LEU A 147 -11.97 1.85 0.51
C LEU A 147 -12.78 1.66 -0.78
N PHE A 148 -13.64 0.65 -0.82
CA PHE A 148 -14.49 0.35 -1.97
C PHE A 148 -15.90 0.93 -1.89
N ARG A 149 -16.27 1.53 -0.75
CA ARG A 149 -17.61 2.13 -0.52
C ARG A 149 -17.62 3.64 -0.62
N VAL A 150 -16.51 4.31 -0.22
CA VAL A 150 -16.43 5.78 -0.26
C VAL A 150 -16.17 6.30 -1.67
N ALA A 151 -16.61 7.53 -1.94
CA ALA A 151 -16.28 8.21 -3.19
C ALA A 151 -14.75 8.37 -3.33
N TYR A 152 -14.23 8.32 -4.57
CA TYR A 152 -12.79 8.33 -4.82
C TYR A 152 -12.10 9.58 -4.25
N GLU A 153 -12.75 10.73 -4.36
CA GLU A 153 -12.25 12.02 -3.88
C GLU A 153 -12.11 12.07 -2.35
N LYS A 154 -12.77 11.15 -1.65
CA LYS A 154 -12.71 11.04 -0.18
C LYS A 154 -11.61 10.10 0.32
N LEU A 155 -10.86 9.46 -0.58
CA LEU A 155 -9.72 8.62 -0.22
C LEU A 155 -8.52 9.43 0.29
N SER A 156 -8.52 10.74 0.05
CA SER A 156 -7.53 11.69 0.55
C SER A 156 -8.13 12.42 1.75
N ARG A 157 -7.85 11.99 2.96
CA ARG A 157 -8.25 12.70 4.19
C ARG A 157 -7.07 12.91 5.09
#